data_c9df8c7fa43b653d7822903c852aee74
#
_entry.id   c9df8c7fa43b653d7822903c852aee74
#
_cell.length_a   1.000
_cell.length_b   1.000
_cell.length_c   1.000
_cell.angle_alpha   90.00
_cell.angle_beta   90.00
_cell.angle_gamma   90.00
#
_symmetry.space_group_name_H-M   'P 1'
#
loop_
_entity.id
_entity.type
_entity.pdbx_description
1 polymer ?
#
loop_
_entity_poly.entity_id
_entity_poly.type
_entity_poly.pdbx_seq_one_letter_code
_entity_poly.pdbx_strand_id
1 'polypeptide(L)'
;MGPNQSIKTAPSGSTSDWHTQFLLFLPQPVASIGAAGIILTQLWLVATGNFAWLNWATIVLAAGLLGDRVLHGIFPWIPADLGTAAVASVPGEIPVYWTVITVAGSAALMVAGVPALRNLFSPRQLMNASFNRWQLGNAYGAFGSVTKQRIEVIIEGTEVGAPGAPPEDDAVWHAYEFKGKPGDVRRRPPLVAPYHLRLDWLMWFLPLSGIRQRWFFALLARLLAADPAVLRLLRRDPFAGRPPRYLRVRTFRYRFASRAECRATGQYWIRTGARIVVEPVAAR
;
A
#
# COMPACT_ATOMS: atom_id res chain seq x y z
N MET A 1 -33.76 10.58 3.91
CA MET A 1 -33.74 9.52 2.87
C MET A 1 -33.05 10.07 1.63
N GLY A 2 -31.78 9.79 1.43
CA GLY A 2 -30.99 10.20 0.25
C GLY A 2 -30.79 9.01 -0.68
N PRO A 3 -30.65 9.21 -1.99
CA PRO A 3 -30.67 8.14 -2.96
C PRO A 3 -29.44 7.26 -2.85
N ASN A 4 -29.69 5.98 -2.83
CA ASN A 4 -28.78 4.85 -2.86
C ASN A 4 -27.91 4.91 -4.14
N GLN A 5 -26.70 5.44 -4.06
CA GLN A 5 -25.74 5.37 -5.16
C GLN A 5 -25.13 3.98 -5.14
N SER A 6 -25.61 3.11 -6.01
CA SER A 6 -24.97 1.84 -6.35
C SER A 6 -23.51 2.10 -6.75
N ILE A 7 -22.60 1.62 -5.94
CA ILE A 7 -21.17 1.62 -6.22
C ILE A 7 -20.94 0.64 -7.38
N LYS A 8 -20.83 1.15 -8.59
CA LYS A 8 -20.29 0.37 -9.71
C LYS A 8 -18.81 0.18 -9.41
N THR A 9 -18.47 -1.02 -9.00
CA THR A 9 -17.08 -1.47 -8.92
C THR A 9 -16.50 -1.43 -10.33
N ALA A 10 -15.52 -0.55 -10.56
CA ALA A 10 -14.71 -0.66 -11.75
C ALA A 10 -13.93 -2.00 -11.68
N PRO A 11 -13.82 -2.77 -12.76
CA PRO A 11 -13.00 -3.97 -12.76
C PRO A 11 -11.55 -3.55 -12.52
N SER A 12 -11.07 -3.80 -11.32
CA SER A 12 -9.67 -3.65 -10.95
C SER A 12 -8.94 -4.92 -11.34
N GLY A 13 -8.20 -4.86 -12.38
CA GLY A 13 -7.41 -5.95 -12.91
C GLY A 13 -7.69 -6.10 -14.41
N SER A 14 -6.67 -5.92 -15.22
CA SER A 14 -6.78 -6.25 -16.62
C SER A 14 -7.09 -7.75 -16.71
N THR A 15 -8.06 -8.11 -17.52
CA THR A 15 -8.44 -9.53 -17.79
C THR A 15 -7.26 -10.39 -18.29
N SER A 16 -6.15 -9.74 -18.66
CA SER A 16 -4.90 -10.38 -19.08
C SER A 16 -4.16 -11.12 -17.95
N ASP A 17 -4.34 -10.70 -16.69
CA ASP A 17 -3.53 -11.25 -15.59
C ASP A 17 -3.99 -12.64 -15.14
N TRP A 18 -5.28 -12.98 -15.32
CA TRP A 18 -5.82 -14.27 -14.95
C TRP A 18 -5.32 -15.40 -15.85
N HIS A 19 -5.19 -15.14 -17.15
CA HIS A 19 -4.76 -16.15 -18.12
C HIS A 19 -3.28 -16.52 -17.93
N THR A 20 -2.44 -15.56 -17.56
CA THR A 20 -1.01 -15.79 -17.35
C THR A 20 -0.75 -16.69 -16.15
N GLN A 21 -1.59 -16.64 -15.12
CA GLN A 21 -1.44 -17.47 -13.92
C GLN A 21 -1.70 -18.96 -14.22
N PHE A 22 -2.61 -19.28 -15.11
CA PHE A 22 -2.88 -20.68 -15.48
C PHE A 22 -1.73 -21.30 -16.29
N LEU A 23 -0.94 -20.49 -17.00
CA LEU A 23 0.22 -20.97 -17.74
C LEU A 23 1.31 -21.55 -16.83
N LEU A 24 1.35 -21.15 -15.56
CA LEU A 24 2.33 -21.62 -14.60
C LEU A 24 2.19 -23.11 -14.26
N PHE A 25 0.99 -23.67 -14.45
CA PHE A 25 0.72 -25.08 -14.19
C PHE A 25 0.95 -25.97 -15.41
N LEU A 26 1.34 -25.41 -16.54
CA LEU A 26 1.62 -26.14 -17.77
C LEU A 26 3.08 -26.59 -17.84
N PRO A 27 3.40 -27.65 -18.60
CA PRO A 27 4.78 -28.08 -18.79
C PRO A 27 5.68 -26.98 -19.38
N GLN A 28 6.99 -27.11 -19.17
CA GLN A 28 7.97 -26.28 -19.84
C GLN A 28 7.90 -26.47 -21.38
N PRO A 29 8.07 -25.42 -22.20
CA PRO A 29 8.50 -24.05 -21.82
C PRO A 29 7.35 -23.08 -21.49
N VAL A 30 6.09 -23.52 -21.50
CA VAL A 30 4.92 -22.65 -21.32
C VAL A 30 4.90 -22.01 -19.94
N ALA A 31 5.25 -22.76 -18.90
CA ALA A 31 5.37 -22.21 -17.54
C ALA A 31 6.39 -21.07 -17.47
N SER A 32 7.54 -21.19 -18.15
CA SER A 32 8.54 -20.14 -18.22
C SER A 32 8.03 -18.87 -18.91
N ILE A 33 7.22 -19.01 -19.96
CA ILE A 33 6.59 -17.84 -20.64
C ILE A 33 5.62 -17.16 -19.68
N GLY A 34 4.79 -17.92 -18.96
CA GLY A 34 3.90 -17.37 -17.93
C GLY A 34 4.66 -16.64 -16.83
N ALA A 35 5.73 -17.25 -16.31
CA ALA A 35 6.59 -16.66 -15.29
C ALA A 35 7.25 -15.36 -15.79
N ALA A 36 7.77 -15.33 -17.00
CA ALA A 36 8.35 -14.14 -17.62
C ALA A 36 7.31 -13.01 -17.76
N GLY A 37 6.09 -13.34 -18.16
CA GLY A 37 4.99 -12.37 -18.24
C GLY A 37 4.66 -11.76 -16.89
N ILE A 38 4.61 -12.56 -15.82
CA ILE A 38 4.40 -12.06 -14.45
C ILE A 38 5.58 -11.18 -14.03
N ILE A 39 6.81 -11.59 -14.24
CA ILE A 39 8.01 -10.80 -13.88
C ILE A 39 7.96 -9.43 -14.58
N LEU A 40 7.69 -9.40 -15.87
CA LEU A 40 7.63 -8.15 -16.65
C LEU A 40 6.51 -7.22 -16.15
N THR A 41 5.33 -7.75 -15.84
CA THR A 41 4.24 -6.94 -15.30
C THR A 41 4.57 -6.40 -13.91
N GLN A 42 5.19 -7.20 -13.05
CA GLN A 42 5.62 -6.75 -11.72
C GLN A 42 6.72 -5.70 -11.79
N LEU A 43 7.70 -5.85 -12.69
CA LEU A 43 8.74 -4.85 -12.93
C LEU A 43 8.14 -3.54 -13.45
N TRP A 44 7.17 -3.62 -14.36
CA TRP A 44 6.43 -2.45 -14.84
C TRP A 44 5.72 -1.73 -13.70
N LEU A 45 5.03 -2.46 -12.80
CA LEU A 45 4.39 -1.88 -11.62
C LEU A 45 5.39 -1.19 -10.69
N VAL A 46 6.55 -1.83 -10.43
CA VAL A 46 7.63 -1.25 -9.62
C VAL A 46 8.17 0.04 -10.25
N ALA A 47 8.30 0.07 -11.58
CA ALA A 47 8.81 1.25 -12.30
C ALA A 47 7.80 2.41 -12.37
N THR A 48 6.51 2.12 -12.39
CA THR A 48 5.46 3.12 -12.61
C THR A 48 4.75 3.58 -11.35
N GLY A 49 4.92 2.89 -10.22
CA GLY A 49 4.17 3.19 -9.00
C GLY A 49 4.92 2.93 -7.70
N ASN A 50 4.34 3.44 -6.62
CA ASN A 50 4.82 3.23 -5.24
C ASN A 50 4.18 1.98 -4.66
N PHE A 51 4.57 0.82 -5.16
CA PHE A 51 4.11 -0.48 -4.67
C PHE A 51 5.05 -1.05 -3.60
N ALA A 52 4.51 -1.92 -2.76
CA ALA A 52 5.25 -2.49 -1.64
C ALA A 52 6.24 -3.58 -2.08
N TRP A 53 7.01 -4.11 -1.13
CA TRP A 53 7.91 -5.24 -1.29
C TRP A 53 7.26 -6.50 -1.92
N LEU A 54 5.93 -6.59 -1.87
CA LEU A 54 5.16 -7.72 -2.40
C LEU A 54 5.42 -7.99 -3.89
N ASN A 55 5.63 -6.93 -4.68
CA ASN A 55 5.97 -7.07 -6.10
C ASN A 55 7.32 -7.81 -6.28
N TRP A 56 8.30 -7.51 -5.43
CA TRP A 56 9.60 -8.19 -5.43
C TRP A 56 9.46 -9.64 -4.99
N ALA A 57 8.65 -9.93 -3.97
CA ALA A 57 8.35 -11.30 -3.56
C ALA A 57 7.70 -12.10 -4.69
N THR A 58 6.76 -11.48 -5.43
CA THR A 58 6.12 -12.11 -6.58
C THR A 58 7.11 -12.39 -7.70
N ILE A 59 8.06 -11.46 -7.97
CA ILE A 59 9.14 -11.67 -8.96
C ILE A 59 10.01 -12.87 -8.57
N VAL A 60 10.42 -12.96 -7.30
CA VAL A 60 11.25 -14.08 -6.81
C VAL A 60 10.51 -15.41 -6.93
N LEU A 61 9.23 -15.45 -6.55
CA LEU A 61 8.41 -16.65 -6.68
C LEU A 61 8.21 -17.07 -8.15
N ALA A 62 7.97 -16.09 -9.03
CA ALA A 62 7.84 -16.35 -10.46
C ALA A 62 9.16 -16.81 -11.09
N ALA A 63 10.29 -16.28 -10.63
CA ALA A 63 11.61 -16.72 -11.09
C ALA A 63 11.88 -18.21 -10.78
N GLY A 64 11.36 -18.73 -9.66
CA GLY A 64 11.44 -20.16 -9.34
C GLY A 64 10.68 -21.08 -10.29
N LEU A 65 9.83 -20.53 -11.17
CA LEU A 65 9.09 -21.28 -12.20
C LEU A 65 9.75 -21.23 -13.58
N LEU A 66 10.85 -20.48 -13.72
CA LEU A 66 11.65 -20.48 -14.94
C LEU A 66 12.40 -21.81 -15.05
N GLY A 67 12.36 -22.41 -16.23
CA GLY A 67 13.12 -23.65 -16.48
C GLY A 67 14.64 -23.42 -16.44
N ASP A 68 15.37 -24.44 -16.04
CA ASP A 68 16.84 -24.40 -15.85
C ASP A 68 17.59 -23.83 -17.07
N ARG A 69 17.12 -24.16 -18.28
CA ARG A 69 17.69 -23.62 -19.53
C ARG A 69 17.56 -22.12 -19.63
N VAL A 70 16.43 -21.55 -19.19
CA VAL A 70 16.19 -20.10 -19.20
C VAL A 70 17.03 -19.44 -18.12
N LEU A 71 17.08 -20.02 -16.92
CA LEU A 71 17.91 -19.55 -15.81
C LEU A 71 19.41 -19.55 -16.18
N HIS A 72 19.90 -20.64 -16.80
CA HIS A 72 21.28 -20.71 -17.27
C HIS A 72 21.59 -19.66 -18.36
N GLY A 73 20.62 -19.39 -19.25
CA GLY A 73 20.75 -18.34 -20.27
C GLY A 73 20.86 -16.93 -19.69
N ILE A 74 20.18 -16.65 -18.57
CA ILE A 74 20.22 -15.35 -17.87
C ILE A 74 21.44 -15.28 -16.92
N PHE A 75 21.74 -16.38 -16.24
CA PHE A 75 22.80 -16.53 -15.25
C PHE A 75 23.74 -17.68 -15.64
N PRO A 76 24.72 -17.48 -16.53
CA PRO A 76 25.57 -18.55 -17.05
C PRO A 76 26.40 -19.31 -16.00
N TRP A 77 26.56 -18.71 -14.81
CA TRP A 77 27.24 -19.37 -13.68
C TRP A 77 26.36 -20.38 -12.92
N ILE A 78 25.06 -20.43 -13.22
CA ILE A 78 24.15 -21.43 -12.67
C ILE A 78 24.23 -22.67 -13.56
N PRO A 79 24.57 -23.88 -13.03
CA PRO A 79 24.56 -25.10 -13.82
C PRO A 79 23.20 -25.35 -14.48
N ALA A 80 23.21 -25.78 -15.74
CA ALA A 80 21.96 -26.01 -16.50
C ALA A 80 21.18 -27.25 -16.03
N ASP A 81 21.80 -28.09 -15.22
CA ASP A 81 21.29 -29.39 -14.74
C ASP A 81 20.98 -29.41 -13.23
N LEU A 82 20.89 -28.24 -12.59
CA LEU A 82 20.61 -28.14 -11.15
C LEU A 82 19.35 -28.90 -10.74
N GLY A 83 18.28 -28.81 -11.55
CA GLY A 83 17.03 -29.50 -11.27
C GLY A 83 17.18 -31.03 -11.37
N THR A 84 17.88 -31.54 -12.38
CA THR A 84 18.14 -32.98 -12.56
C THR A 84 19.10 -33.52 -11.51
N ALA A 85 20.12 -32.76 -11.15
CA ALA A 85 21.05 -33.11 -10.09
C ALA A 85 20.36 -33.17 -8.72
N ALA A 86 19.49 -32.22 -8.43
CA ALA A 86 18.71 -32.19 -7.20
C ALA A 86 17.74 -33.39 -7.11
N VAL A 87 17.05 -33.72 -8.20
CA VAL A 87 16.16 -34.91 -8.24
C VAL A 87 16.95 -36.20 -8.09
N ALA A 88 18.10 -36.33 -8.71
CA ALA A 88 18.96 -37.53 -8.58
C ALA A 88 19.52 -37.70 -7.15
N SER A 89 19.62 -36.65 -6.37
CA SER A 89 20.07 -36.68 -4.97
C SER A 89 18.97 -37.04 -3.95
N VAL A 90 17.69 -37.07 -4.36
CA VAL A 90 16.57 -37.42 -3.48
C VAL A 90 16.55 -38.97 -3.35
N PRO A 91 16.55 -39.56 -2.13
CA PRO A 91 16.37 -40.97 -1.93
C PRO A 91 15.13 -41.48 -2.66
N GLY A 92 15.23 -42.56 -3.42
CA GLY A 92 14.29 -43.00 -4.46
C GLY A 92 12.85 -43.30 -4.03
N GLU A 93 12.51 -43.33 -2.74
CA GLU A 93 11.12 -43.53 -2.29
C GLU A 93 10.75 -42.53 -1.20
N ILE A 94 9.76 -41.69 -1.49
CA ILE A 94 9.17 -40.80 -0.47
C ILE A 94 8.45 -41.69 0.56
N PRO A 95 8.81 -41.62 1.85
CA PRO A 95 8.16 -42.44 2.88
C PRO A 95 6.64 -42.20 2.90
N VAL A 96 5.85 -43.27 3.00
CA VAL A 96 4.39 -43.21 2.97
C VAL A 96 3.83 -42.18 4.00
N TYR A 97 4.42 -42.14 5.19
CA TYR A 97 4.00 -41.19 6.23
C TYR A 97 4.13 -39.73 5.75
N TRP A 98 5.15 -39.41 4.96
CA TRP A 98 5.37 -38.07 4.43
C TRP A 98 4.31 -37.70 3.40
N THR A 99 3.95 -38.64 2.53
CA THR A 99 2.84 -38.50 1.60
C THR A 99 1.52 -38.26 2.33
N VAL A 100 1.25 -39.02 3.39
CA VAL A 100 0.05 -38.89 4.21
C VAL A 100 0.00 -37.49 4.88
N ILE A 101 1.11 -37.04 5.49
CA ILE A 101 1.19 -35.71 6.12
C ILE A 101 0.91 -34.62 5.09
N THR A 102 1.52 -34.70 3.91
CA THR A 102 1.37 -33.68 2.85
C THR A 102 -0.06 -33.66 2.33
N VAL A 103 -0.67 -34.81 2.06
CA VAL A 103 -2.06 -34.89 1.59
C VAL A 103 -3.04 -34.39 2.66
N ALA A 104 -2.88 -34.83 3.91
CA ALA A 104 -3.74 -34.42 5.01
C ALA A 104 -3.60 -32.91 5.29
N GLY A 105 -2.37 -32.39 5.31
CA GLY A 105 -2.11 -30.96 5.47
C GLY A 105 -2.70 -30.12 4.34
N SER A 106 -2.55 -30.56 3.09
CA SER A 106 -3.13 -29.90 1.92
C SER A 106 -4.67 -29.91 1.99
N ALA A 107 -5.27 -31.03 2.34
CA ALA A 107 -6.71 -31.14 2.52
C ALA A 107 -7.23 -30.20 3.64
N ALA A 108 -6.52 -30.15 4.77
CA ALA A 108 -6.87 -29.26 5.87
C ALA A 108 -6.81 -27.78 5.44
N LEU A 109 -5.78 -27.37 4.68
CA LEU A 109 -5.66 -26.02 4.15
C LEU A 109 -6.75 -25.70 3.13
N MET A 110 -7.10 -26.64 2.25
CA MET A 110 -8.23 -26.45 1.32
C MET A 110 -9.55 -26.27 2.06
N VAL A 111 -9.83 -27.07 3.08
CA VAL A 111 -11.03 -26.91 3.91
C VAL A 111 -11.04 -25.56 4.63
N ALA A 112 -9.89 -25.14 5.21
CA ALA A 112 -9.76 -23.85 5.86
C ALA A 112 -9.94 -22.68 4.87
N GLY A 113 -9.67 -22.86 3.57
CA GLY A 113 -9.86 -21.86 2.52
C GLY A 113 -11.32 -21.73 2.04
N VAL A 114 -12.20 -22.70 2.31
CA VAL A 114 -13.61 -22.67 1.84
C VAL A 114 -14.35 -21.40 2.25
N PRO A 115 -14.27 -20.88 3.50
CA PRO A 115 -14.94 -19.66 3.88
C PRO A 115 -14.44 -18.44 3.09
N ALA A 116 -13.14 -18.34 2.81
CA ALA A 116 -12.56 -17.27 1.99
C ALA A 116 -13.07 -17.34 0.54
N LEU A 117 -13.16 -18.56 -0.01
CA LEU A 117 -13.71 -18.79 -1.35
C LEU A 117 -15.20 -18.41 -1.41
N ARG A 118 -16.01 -18.79 -0.41
CA ARG A 118 -17.41 -18.38 -0.32
C ARG A 118 -17.55 -16.87 -0.20
N ASN A 119 -16.68 -16.21 0.56
CA ASN A 119 -16.67 -14.76 0.68
C ASN A 119 -16.39 -14.07 -0.67
N LEU A 120 -15.58 -14.66 -1.55
CA LEU A 120 -15.29 -14.11 -2.88
C LEU A 120 -16.56 -13.95 -3.75
N PHE A 121 -17.53 -14.85 -3.58
CA PHE A 121 -18.81 -14.82 -4.31
C PHE A 121 -19.92 -14.08 -3.55
N SER A 122 -19.63 -13.55 -2.37
CA SER A 122 -20.62 -12.84 -1.56
C SER A 122 -20.87 -11.43 -2.10
N PRO A 123 -22.14 -10.96 -2.17
CA PRO A 123 -22.45 -9.56 -2.49
C PRO A 123 -21.92 -8.56 -1.44
N ARG A 124 -21.66 -9.02 -0.22
CA ARG A 124 -21.10 -8.25 0.90
C ARG A 124 -19.78 -8.86 1.33
N GLN A 125 -18.78 -8.76 0.46
CA GLN A 125 -17.47 -9.31 0.74
C GLN A 125 -16.84 -8.68 1.99
N LEU A 126 -16.39 -9.54 2.89
CA LEU A 126 -15.54 -9.13 4.01
C LEU A 126 -14.11 -9.00 3.51
N MET A 127 -13.48 -7.86 3.78
CA MET A 127 -12.10 -7.60 3.45
C MET A 127 -11.26 -7.52 4.71
N ASN A 128 -10.02 -8.02 4.63
CA ASN A 128 -9.08 -8.08 5.75
C ASN A 128 -9.67 -8.81 6.96
N ALA A 129 -10.40 -9.89 6.69
CA ALA A 129 -11.05 -10.72 7.69
C ALA A 129 -10.38 -12.10 7.77
N SER A 130 -10.22 -12.59 8.99
CA SER A 130 -9.88 -13.98 9.28
C SER A 130 -11.16 -14.75 9.58
N PHE A 131 -11.30 -15.94 8.97
CA PHE A 131 -12.48 -16.81 9.14
C PHE A 131 -12.28 -17.88 10.21
N ASN A 132 -11.07 -18.00 10.75
CA ASN A 132 -10.76 -18.94 11.81
C ASN A 132 -9.66 -18.39 12.74
N ARG A 133 -9.61 -18.96 13.96
CA ARG A 133 -8.64 -18.55 15.01
C ARG A 133 -7.17 -18.78 14.63
N TRP A 134 -6.92 -19.68 13.68
CA TRP A 134 -5.57 -20.02 13.21
C TRP A 134 -5.10 -19.11 12.10
N GLN A 135 -5.97 -18.20 11.64
CA GLN A 135 -5.72 -17.28 10.54
C GLN A 135 -5.30 -17.99 9.23
N LEU A 136 -5.86 -19.18 8.98
CA LEU A 136 -5.66 -19.93 7.77
C LEU A 136 -6.81 -19.69 6.78
N GLY A 137 -6.50 -19.55 5.48
CA GLY A 137 -7.51 -19.34 4.45
C GLY A 137 -8.29 -18.03 4.62
N ASN A 138 -7.59 -16.90 4.63
CA ASN A 138 -8.16 -15.58 4.92
C ASN A 138 -8.49 -14.79 3.66
N ALA A 139 -9.36 -13.77 3.80
CA ALA A 139 -9.62 -12.77 2.77
C ALA A 139 -8.84 -11.50 3.09
N TYR A 140 -7.56 -11.48 2.78
CA TYR A 140 -6.71 -10.29 2.89
C TYR A 140 -6.50 -9.66 1.54
N GLY A 141 -6.67 -8.34 1.49
CA GLY A 141 -6.34 -7.52 0.34
C GLY A 141 -5.63 -6.25 0.79
N ALA A 142 -4.67 -5.78 0.01
CA ALA A 142 -3.99 -4.52 0.30
C ALA A 142 -4.98 -3.34 0.27
N PHE A 143 -6.01 -3.44 -0.57
CA PHE A 143 -7.05 -2.42 -0.74
C PHE A 143 -8.41 -3.10 -0.81
N GLY A 144 -9.20 -2.96 0.23
CA GLY A 144 -10.57 -3.49 0.27
C GLY A 144 -11.53 -2.76 -0.67
N SER A 145 -11.29 -1.47 -0.90
CA SER A 145 -11.98 -0.65 -1.88
C SER A 145 -11.10 0.50 -2.33
N VAL A 146 -11.18 0.87 -3.60
CA VAL A 146 -10.53 2.06 -4.13
C VAL A 146 -11.57 3.16 -4.26
N THR A 147 -11.42 4.24 -3.51
CA THR A 147 -12.31 5.40 -3.60
C THR A 147 -11.91 6.26 -4.80
N LYS A 148 -12.91 6.73 -5.58
CA LYS A 148 -12.66 7.67 -6.69
C LYS A 148 -12.17 9.05 -6.22
N GLN A 149 -12.37 9.37 -4.95
CA GLN A 149 -11.98 10.64 -4.35
C GLN A 149 -10.78 10.41 -3.44
N ARG A 150 -9.71 11.13 -3.69
CA ARG A 150 -8.55 11.16 -2.82
C ARG A 150 -8.71 12.27 -1.79
N ILE A 151 -8.87 11.88 -0.53
CA ILE A 151 -8.90 12.81 0.59
C ILE A 151 -7.53 12.78 1.25
N GLU A 152 -6.93 13.96 1.43
CA GLU A 152 -5.65 14.14 2.11
C GLU A 152 -5.83 14.91 3.41
N VAL A 153 -5.16 14.43 4.46
CA VAL A 153 -5.10 15.08 5.78
C VAL A 153 -3.86 15.97 5.81
N ILE A 154 -4.04 17.25 6.12
CA ILE A 154 -2.97 18.23 6.27
C ILE A 154 -2.97 18.73 7.71
N ILE A 155 -1.82 18.61 8.37
CA ILE A 155 -1.57 19.16 9.70
C ILE A 155 -0.93 20.52 9.51
N GLU A 156 -1.51 21.54 10.12
CA GLU A 156 -1.02 22.91 10.05
C GLU A 156 -0.78 23.44 11.45
N GLY A 157 0.27 24.21 11.59
CA GLY A 157 0.61 24.91 12.83
C GLY A 157 0.67 26.42 12.64
N THR A 158 0.56 27.15 13.73
CA THR A 158 0.78 28.59 13.79
C THR A 158 1.52 28.98 15.07
N GLU A 159 2.32 30.05 15.00
CA GLU A 159 2.97 30.70 16.15
C GLU A 159 2.09 31.83 16.71
N VAL A 160 1.02 32.20 16.01
CA VAL A 160 0.09 33.27 16.37
C VAL A 160 -1.00 32.73 17.31
N GLY A 161 -1.49 33.58 18.20
CA GLY A 161 -2.56 33.32 19.16
C GLY A 161 -2.13 33.59 20.61
N ALA A 162 -3.08 33.94 21.45
CA ALA A 162 -2.85 34.14 22.88
C ALA A 162 -2.97 32.79 23.64
N PRO A 163 -2.30 32.59 24.78
CA PRO A 163 -2.51 31.41 25.61
C PRO A 163 -3.99 31.28 26.01
N GLY A 164 -4.60 30.13 25.68
CA GLY A 164 -6.00 29.86 26.01
C GLY A 164 -7.07 30.46 25.09
N ALA A 165 -6.69 31.27 24.11
CA ALA A 165 -7.61 31.78 23.09
C ALA A 165 -7.21 31.21 21.71
N PRO A 166 -8.17 30.62 20.95
CA PRO A 166 -7.86 30.17 19.61
C PRO A 166 -7.35 31.34 18.73
N PRO A 167 -6.46 31.07 17.76
CA PRO A 167 -6.01 32.10 16.86
C PRO A 167 -7.19 32.64 16.02
N GLU A 168 -7.12 33.91 15.67
CA GLU A 168 -8.11 34.55 14.80
C GLU A 168 -8.20 33.92 13.42
N ASP A 169 -9.29 34.11 12.70
CA ASP A 169 -9.55 33.44 11.41
C ASP A 169 -8.51 33.82 10.34
N ASP A 170 -7.86 34.96 10.44
CA ASP A 170 -6.82 35.51 9.55
C ASP A 170 -5.41 35.01 9.91
N ALA A 171 -5.26 34.22 10.97
CA ALA A 171 -3.96 33.71 11.37
C ALA A 171 -3.27 32.92 10.24
N VAL A 172 -1.98 33.15 10.07
CA VAL A 172 -1.16 32.44 9.09
C VAL A 172 -0.85 31.05 9.59
N TRP A 173 -1.25 30.04 8.81
CA TRP A 173 -1.04 28.65 9.10
C TRP A 173 -0.02 28.01 8.16
N HIS A 174 0.94 27.31 8.71
CA HIS A 174 2.00 26.62 7.98
C HIS A 174 1.82 25.11 8.05
N ALA A 175 1.84 24.45 6.89
CA ALA A 175 1.65 23.02 6.81
C ALA A 175 2.95 22.26 7.10
N TYR A 176 2.85 21.18 7.89
CA TYR A 176 3.88 20.17 8.00
C TYR A 176 3.88 19.29 6.75
N GLU A 177 5.05 19.04 6.18
CA GLU A 177 5.15 18.25 4.97
C GLU A 177 5.78 16.88 5.24
N PHE A 178 5.14 15.86 4.68
CA PHE A 178 5.59 14.49 4.75
C PHE A 178 6.52 14.14 3.57
N LYS A 179 7.35 13.09 3.73
CA LYS A 179 8.35 12.70 2.72
C LYS A 179 7.73 12.06 1.49
N GLY A 180 6.79 11.13 1.67
CA GLY A 180 6.21 10.30 0.61
C GLY A 180 4.79 10.65 0.22
N LYS A 181 4.01 11.30 1.13
CA LYS A 181 2.60 11.62 0.82
C LYS A 181 2.47 13.02 0.18
N PRO A 182 1.41 13.25 -0.62
CA PRO A 182 1.08 14.59 -1.12
C PRO A 182 0.83 15.59 0.01
N GLY A 183 1.29 16.80 -0.18
CA GLY A 183 1.08 17.95 0.70
C GLY A 183 1.15 19.22 -0.11
N ASP A 184 2.36 19.65 -0.48
CA ASP A 184 2.57 20.75 -1.41
C ASP A 184 2.04 20.39 -2.80
N VAL A 185 1.13 21.21 -3.32
CA VAL A 185 0.49 20.99 -4.62
C VAL A 185 1.46 21.12 -5.80
N ARG A 186 2.56 21.83 -5.62
CA ARG A 186 3.61 22.02 -6.63
C ARG A 186 4.65 20.90 -6.64
N ARG A 187 4.58 20.01 -5.67
CA ARG A 187 5.53 18.92 -5.57
C ARG A 187 5.09 17.74 -6.44
N ARG A 188 6.00 17.30 -7.32
CA ARG A 188 5.82 16.04 -8.04
C ARG A 188 5.73 14.88 -7.04
N PRO A 189 4.80 13.93 -7.21
CA PRO A 189 4.76 12.73 -6.38
C PRO A 189 6.10 12.00 -6.39
N PRO A 190 6.73 11.77 -5.22
CA PRO A 190 7.98 11.05 -5.16
C PRO A 190 7.77 9.54 -5.36
N LEU A 191 8.73 8.89 -5.98
CA LEU A 191 8.83 7.44 -5.97
C LEU A 191 9.55 7.02 -4.68
N VAL A 192 8.85 6.28 -3.80
CA VAL A 192 9.38 5.81 -2.50
C VAL A 192 9.47 4.29 -2.42
N ALA A 193 8.96 3.57 -3.43
CA ALA A 193 9.08 2.12 -3.52
C ALA A 193 10.57 1.69 -3.63
N PRO A 194 10.91 0.49 -3.17
CA PRO A 194 10.03 -0.54 -2.57
C PRO A 194 9.76 -0.33 -1.08
N TYR A 195 10.40 0.64 -0.44
CA TYR A 195 10.29 0.87 0.99
C TYR A 195 9.34 2.02 1.30
N HIS A 196 8.20 1.70 1.94
CA HIS A 196 7.25 2.72 2.37
C HIS A 196 7.62 3.27 3.75
N LEU A 197 7.70 4.61 3.84
CA LEU A 197 7.89 5.31 5.10
C LEU A 197 6.65 5.12 5.97
N ARG A 198 6.82 4.51 7.15
CA ARG A 198 5.69 4.07 7.98
C ARG A 198 4.74 5.19 8.38
N LEU A 199 5.27 6.37 8.73
CA LEU A 199 4.43 7.51 9.10
C LEU A 199 3.61 8.00 7.91
N ASP A 200 4.22 8.13 6.73
CA ASP A 200 3.54 8.54 5.50
C ASP A 200 2.45 7.53 5.11
N TRP A 201 2.73 6.24 5.27
CA TRP A 201 1.78 5.15 5.06
C TRP A 201 0.57 5.26 6.00
N LEU A 202 0.79 5.44 7.30
CA LEU A 202 -0.27 5.62 8.29
C LEU A 202 -1.12 6.87 7.98
N MET A 203 -0.49 7.98 7.61
CA MET A 203 -1.17 9.21 7.22
C MET A 203 -1.99 9.05 5.93
N TRP A 204 -1.54 8.20 5.01
CA TRP A 204 -2.29 7.92 3.79
C TRP A 204 -3.57 7.15 4.06
N PHE A 205 -3.54 6.18 5.00
CA PHE A 205 -4.72 5.42 5.40
C PHE A 205 -5.65 6.14 6.37
N LEU A 206 -5.18 7.20 7.03
CA LEU A 206 -5.95 7.93 8.04
C LEU A 206 -7.34 8.39 7.56
N PRO A 207 -7.51 8.95 6.33
CA PRO A 207 -8.83 9.36 5.86
C PRO A 207 -9.81 8.19 5.67
N LEU A 208 -9.30 6.98 5.44
CA LEU A 208 -10.09 5.77 5.23
C LEU A 208 -10.52 5.11 6.55
N SER A 209 -9.64 5.14 7.54
CA SER A 209 -9.86 4.52 8.86
C SER A 209 -10.50 5.45 9.89
N GLY A 210 -10.65 6.74 9.54
CA GLY A 210 -11.16 7.78 10.43
C GLY A 210 -10.07 8.41 11.30
N ILE A 211 -10.27 9.70 11.61
CA ILE A 211 -9.26 10.56 12.26
C ILE A 211 -9.08 10.22 13.74
N ARG A 212 -10.04 9.53 14.37
CA ARG A 212 -10.01 9.19 15.81
C ARG A 212 -9.07 8.02 16.14
N GLN A 213 -7.84 8.06 15.61
CA GLN A 213 -6.81 7.06 15.88
C GLN A 213 -5.89 7.50 17.02
N ARG A 214 -5.63 6.65 17.99
CA ARG A 214 -4.77 6.96 19.15
C ARG A 214 -3.37 7.44 18.74
N TRP A 215 -2.78 6.77 17.74
CA TRP A 215 -1.46 7.14 17.24
C TRP A 215 -1.44 8.54 16.61
N PHE A 216 -2.55 8.96 15.98
CA PHE A 216 -2.64 10.28 15.34
C PHE A 216 -2.66 11.41 16.37
N PHE A 217 -3.42 11.25 17.46
CA PHE A 217 -3.38 12.23 18.55
C PHE A 217 -2.02 12.26 19.25
N ALA A 218 -1.35 11.11 19.40
CA ALA A 218 0.02 11.07 19.89
C ALA A 218 0.99 11.81 18.96
N LEU A 219 0.82 11.70 17.64
CA LEU A 219 1.58 12.47 16.65
C LEU A 219 1.35 13.99 16.85
N LEU A 220 0.10 14.45 16.98
CA LEU A 220 -0.21 15.86 17.19
C LEU A 220 0.43 16.39 18.49
N ALA A 221 0.34 15.63 19.58
CA ALA A 221 0.97 16.01 20.84
C ALA A 221 2.51 16.14 20.72
N ARG A 222 3.16 15.23 19.97
CA ARG A 222 4.60 15.28 19.72
C ARG A 222 5.00 16.44 18.79
N LEU A 223 4.16 16.81 17.83
CA LEU A 223 4.38 17.97 16.98
C LEU A 223 4.23 19.29 17.76
N LEU A 224 3.25 19.37 18.68
CA LEU A 224 3.10 20.49 19.61
C LEU A 224 4.31 20.66 20.54
N ALA A 225 4.93 19.56 20.94
CA ALA A 225 6.15 19.55 21.73
C ALA A 225 7.43 19.77 20.89
N ALA A 226 7.32 19.91 19.57
CA ALA A 226 8.44 19.95 18.62
C ALA A 226 9.45 18.80 18.83
N ASP A 227 8.95 17.58 19.09
CA ASP A 227 9.79 16.41 19.36
C ASP A 227 10.75 16.13 18.18
N PRO A 228 12.08 16.21 18.39
CA PRO A 228 13.04 16.05 17.31
C PRO A 228 13.00 14.68 16.64
N ALA A 229 12.56 13.62 17.35
CA ALA A 229 12.42 12.29 16.78
C ALA A 229 11.29 12.24 15.75
N VAL A 230 10.20 12.96 15.99
CA VAL A 230 9.06 13.07 15.06
C VAL A 230 9.38 14.03 13.92
N LEU A 231 9.98 15.18 14.20
CA LEU A 231 10.33 16.18 13.18
C LEU A 231 11.27 15.60 12.11
N ARG A 232 12.21 14.71 12.48
CA ARG A 232 13.09 14.02 11.52
C ARG A 232 12.36 13.08 10.55
N LEU A 233 11.16 12.63 10.89
CA LEU A 233 10.33 11.81 10.00
C LEU A 233 9.64 12.65 8.90
N LEU A 234 9.53 13.96 9.11
CA LEU A 234 8.94 14.87 8.17
C LEU A 234 9.92 15.28 7.08
N ARG A 235 9.40 15.73 5.96
CA ARG A 235 10.18 16.39 4.91
C ARG A 235 10.53 17.82 5.32
N ARG A 236 9.54 18.54 5.85
CA ARG A 236 9.68 19.95 6.24
C ARG A 236 8.91 20.20 7.53
N ASP A 237 9.64 20.74 8.47
CA ASP A 237 9.11 21.40 9.65
C ASP A 237 9.07 22.90 9.37
N PRO A 238 7.88 23.54 9.39
CA PRO A 238 7.77 24.97 9.09
C PRO A 238 8.31 25.88 10.22
N PHE A 239 8.55 25.32 11.41
CA PHE A 239 8.95 26.07 12.60
C PHE A 239 10.43 25.91 12.99
N ALA A 240 11.20 25.17 12.19
CA ALA A 240 12.63 24.96 12.40
C ALA A 240 12.98 24.43 13.82
N GLY A 241 12.21 23.45 14.28
CA GLY A 241 12.43 22.83 15.60
C GLY A 241 11.78 23.56 16.77
N ARG A 242 11.07 24.65 16.52
CA ARG A 242 10.33 25.37 17.58
C ARG A 242 8.91 24.84 17.72
N PRO A 243 8.34 24.77 18.93
CA PRO A 243 6.99 24.32 19.14
C PRO A 243 6.00 25.36 18.57
N PRO A 244 5.00 24.94 17.74
CA PRO A 244 3.92 25.82 17.35
C PRO A 244 3.01 26.10 18.54
N ARG A 245 2.36 27.24 18.56
CA ARG A 245 1.35 27.55 19.62
C ARG A 245 0.09 26.73 19.47
N TYR A 246 -0.37 26.61 18.21
CA TYR A 246 -1.57 25.87 17.90
C TYR A 246 -1.33 24.94 16.72
N LEU A 247 -1.99 23.78 16.73
CA LEU A 247 -2.14 22.89 15.59
C LEU A 247 -3.61 22.76 15.23
N ARG A 248 -3.88 22.71 13.94
CA ARG A 248 -5.18 22.28 13.41
C ARG A 248 -4.99 21.21 12.35
N VAL A 249 -6.06 20.48 12.07
CA VAL A 249 -6.03 19.48 11.01
C VAL A 249 -7.15 19.77 10.02
N ARG A 250 -6.79 19.85 8.76
CA ARG A 250 -7.73 20.00 7.66
C ARG A 250 -7.69 18.84 6.70
N THR A 251 -8.79 18.54 6.06
CA THR A 251 -8.87 17.61 4.94
C THR A 251 -9.17 18.37 3.67
N PHE A 252 -8.61 17.86 2.56
CA PHE A 252 -8.82 18.39 1.23
C PHE A 252 -9.06 17.25 0.26
N ARG A 253 -9.81 17.51 -0.79
CA ARG A 253 -9.88 16.64 -1.96
C ARG A 253 -8.73 16.95 -2.88
N TYR A 254 -7.97 15.92 -3.25
CA TYR A 254 -6.84 16.02 -4.17
C TYR A 254 -7.16 15.28 -5.46
N ARG A 255 -6.78 15.85 -6.59
CA ARG A 255 -6.70 15.17 -7.87
C ARG A 255 -5.41 15.56 -8.58
N PHE A 256 -4.96 14.72 -9.48
CA PHE A 256 -3.87 15.10 -10.36
C PHE A 256 -4.30 16.27 -11.25
N ALA A 257 -3.39 17.21 -11.44
CA ALA A 257 -3.55 18.25 -12.44
C ALA A 257 -3.47 17.65 -13.85
N SER A 258 -4.31 18.10 -14.76
CA SER A 258 -4.14 17.80 -16.17
C SER A 258 -2.84 18.41 -16.70
N ARG A 259 -2.38 17.97 -17.87
CA ARG A 259 -1.17 18.53 -18.50
C ARG A 259 -1.28 20.03 -18.74
N ALA A 260 -2.47 20.51 -19.11
CA ALA A 260 -2.75 21.92 -19.34
C ALA A 260 -2.69 22.73 -18.03
N GLU A 261 -3.36 22.25 -16.97
CA GLU A 261 -3.34 22.87 -15.63
C GLU A 261 -1.92 22.90 -15.06
N CYS A 262 -1.17 21.80 -15.18
CA CYS A 262 0.20 21.74 -14.70
C CYS A 262 1.12 22.74 -15.42
N ARG A 263 0.98 22.90 -16.74
CA ARG A 263 1.72 23.93 -17.49
C ARG A 263 1.34 25.36 -17.11
N ALA A 264 0.05 25.61 -16.85
CA ALA A 264 -0.44 26.94 -16.52
C ALA A 264 -0.09 27.36 -15.08
N THR A 265 -0.09 26.43 -14.13
CA THR A 265 0.02 26.75 -12.69
C THR A 265 1.31 26.27 -12.02
N GLY A 266 2.05 25.37 -12.67
CA GLY A 266 3.19 24.65 -12.08
C GLY A 266 2.77 23.66 -10.99
N GLN A 267 1.47 23.34 -10.89
CA GLN A 267 0.95 22.42 -9.87
C GLN A 267 0.77 21.02 -10.43
N TYR A 268 1.24 20.02 -9.69
CA TYR A 268 0.99 18.60 -9.98
C TYR A 268 -0.33 18.10 -9.40
N TRP A 269 -0.84 18.82 -8.37
CA TRP A 269 -2.07 18.48 -7.68
C TRP A 269 -3.02 19.68 -7.65
N ILE A 270 -4.30 19.42 -7.85
CA ILE A 270 -5.36 20.37 -7.57
C ILE A 270 -6.04 19.95 -6.28
N ARG A 271 -6.11 20.85 -5.31
CA ARG A 271 -6.79 20.62 -4.05
C ARG A 271 -8.03 21.52 -3.93
N THR A 272 -9.12 20.93 -3.43
CA THR A 272 -10.39 21.63 -3.26
C THR A 272 -11.08 21.18 -1.97
N GLY A 273 -12.09 21.89 -1.52
CA GLY A 273 -12.97 21.48 -0.44
C GLY A 273 -12.28 21.35 0.92
N ALA A 274 -11.68 22.44 1.40
CA ALA A 274 -11.10 22.51 2.74
C ALA A 274 -12.15 22.24 3.82
N ARG A 275 -11.87 21.30 4.73
CA ARG A 275 -12.71 21.02 5.89
C ARG A 275 -11.83 20.86 7.13
N ILE A 276 -12.13 21.59 8.18
CA ILE A 276 -11.49 21.40 9.49
C ILE A 276 -12.04 20.10 10.10
N VAL A 277 -11.18 19.26 10.59
CA VAL A 277 -11.50 17.97 11.23
C VAL A 277 -10.95 17.85 12.64
N VAL A 278 -9.95 18.69 12.98
CA VAL A 278 -9.51 18.96 14.34
C VAL A 278 -9.36 20.46 14.46
N GLU A 279 -10.16 21.05 15.33
CA GLU A 279 -10.10 22.48 15.65
C GLU A 279 -8.73 22.83 16.27
N PRO A 280 -8.35 24.13 16.28
CA PRO A 280 -7.08 24.55 16.85
C PRO A 280 -6.88 24.05 18.28
N VAL A 281 -5.81 23.28 18.49
CA VAL A 281 -5.41 22.75 19.81
C VAL A 281 -4.05 23.32 20.18
N ALA A 282 -3.90 23.74 21.42
CA ALA A 282 -2.62 24.21 21.99
C ALA A 282 -1.93 23.10 22.77
N ALA A 283 -0.63 23.25 23.02
CA ALA A 283 0.06 22.50 24.05
C ALA A 283 -0.55 22.83 25.43
N ARG A 284 -0.80 21.81 26.23
CA ARG A 284 -1.22 21.97 27.64
C ARG A 284 -0.03 22.30 28.51
#